data_e61cd863101c3bd02fd6b51aa20d205c
#
_entry.id   e61cd863101c3bd02fd6b51aa20d205c
#
_cell.length_a   1.000
_cell.length_b   1.000
_cell.length_c   1.000
_cell.angle_alpha   90.00
_cell.angle_beta   90.00
_cell.angle_gamma   90.00
#
_symmetry.space_group_name_H-M   'P 1'
#
loop_
_entity.id
_entity.type
_entity.pdbx_description
1 polymer ?
#
loop_
_entity_poly.entity_id
_entity_poly.type
_entity_poly.pdbx_seq_one_letter_code
_entity_poly.pdbx_strand_id
1 'polypeptide(L)'
;MKRYCLLLCLIFLTIAVNAQTDTATFRTLANQIQKKFAPDRRAIYFNLQIKGDSVRLESTSKTVLEEFEKIKPSQHTAKFSANLLPSKSLNGQIYGVANLSVCNNRANPQNAAELMTQMLLGTPIQVMKKQGGFYLVSTPDGYLSWTDAGAIKLMNSADFENWQQSNKIVFTADYGHAYTTPDISSQRVSDLVSGNILQLIGSEKTFYKVSYPDGRIGYLPKNQAVAYREWVKRPNPNAQAVLATAQTLLGVPYLWGGTSIKGVDCSGFTKTAYFLNGIVIPRDASQQALIGNAIDVLENDSISVTKCLKNLLPGDLLFFSAAKRRGINGGRVSHTAIYMGNGEFIQSAGMVKISSMLPTAPNYDGAQSPTLVGARRILTEIGKPEITRIEQHDWYGKN
;
A
#
# COMPACT_ATOMS: atom_id res chain seq x y z
N MET A 1 19.08 -45.58 -44.77
CA MET A 1 18.10 -44.75 -44.02
C MET A 1 18.35 -44.67 -42.51
N LYS A 2 18.90 -45.65 -41.80
CA LYS A 2 19.12 -45.57 -40.34
C LYS A 2 20.21 -44.57 -39.84
N ARG A 3 21.20 -44.25 -40.69
CA ARG A 3 22.29 -43.30 -40.29
C ARG A 3 21.88 -41.83 -40.31
N TYR A 4 20.90 -41.44 -41.13
CA TYR A 4 20.43 -40.04 -41.21
C TYR A 4 19.48 -39.64 -40.06
N CYS A 5 18.71 -40.64 -39.52
CA CYS A 5 17.88 -40.39 -38.33
C CYS A 5 18.68 -40.11 -37.07
N LEU A 6 19.86 -40.70 -36.90
CA LEU A 6 20.72 -40.48 -35.72
C LEU A 6 21.34 -39.07 -35.74
N LEU A 7 21.71 -38.57 -36.91
CA LEU A 7 22.29 -37.20 -37.05
C LEU A 7 21.24 -36.12 -36.80
N LEU A 8 20.01 -36.29 -37.26
CA LEU A 8 18.92 -35.36 -36.98
C LEU A 8 18.54 -35.33 -35.48
N CYS A 9 18.51 -36.47 -34.81
CA CYS A 9 18.25 -36.53 -33.35
C CYS A 9 19.38 -35.84 -32.54
N LEU A 10 20.64 -35.97 -32.94
CA LEU A 10 21.77 -35.31 -32.28
C LEU A 10 21.73 -33.82 -32.46
N ILE A 11 21.35 -33.29 -33.63
CA ILE A 11 21.21 -31.86 -33.90
C ILE A 11 20.06 -31.29 -33.09
N PHE A 12 18.92 -31.95 -32.99
CA PHE A 12 17.81 -31.54 -32.16
C PHE A 12 18.16 -31.56 -30.65
N LEU A 13 18.92 -32.54 -30.17
CA LEU A 13 19.38 -32.60 -28.79
C LEU A 13 20.36 -31.47 -28.47
N THR A 14 21.29 -31.14 -29.35
CA THR A 14 22.26 -30.03 -29.13
C THR A 14 21.59 -28.67 -29.14
N ILE A 15 20.60 -28.44 -30.00
CA ILE A 15 19.82 -27.19 -30.02
C ILE A 15 18.97 -27.07 -28.74
N ALA A 16 18.35 -28.14 -28.27
CA ALA A 16 17.56 -28.13 -27.02
C ALA A 16 18.44 -27.90 -25.79
N VAL A 17 19.62 -28.50 -25.71
CA VAL A 17 20.58 -28.30 -24.61
C VAL A 17 21.11 -26.85 -24.59
N ASN A 18 21.45 -26.26 -25.73
CA ASN A 18 21.92 -24.90 -25.82
C ASN A 18 20.82 -23.90 -25.44
N ALA A 19 19.56 -24.07 -25.90
CA ALA A 19 18.44 -23.21 -25.55
C ALA A 19 18.11 -23.29 -24.05
N GLN A 20 18.26 -24.45 -23.43
CA GLN A 20 17.99 -24.63 -21.99
C GLN A 20 19.08 -23.98 -21.14
N THR A 21 20.34 -24.07 -21.55
CA THR A 21 21.47 -23.41 -20.87
C THR A 21 21.35 -21.88 -20.92
N ASP A 22 20.97 -21.32 -22.05
CA ASP A 22 20.76 -19.90 -22.22
C ASP A 22 19.61 -19.37 -21.34
N THR A 23 18.50 -20.09 -21.30
CA THR A 23 17.34 -19.70 -20.48
C THR A 23 17.68 -19.67 -18.98
N ALA A 24 18.45 -20.63 -18.49
CA ALA A 24 18.89 -20.69 -17.08
C ALA A 24 19.85 -19.54 -16.75
N THR A 25 20.78 -19.23 -17.64
CA THR A 25 21.71 -18.11 -17.51
C THR A 25 20.96 -16.78 -17.47
N PHE A 26 19.99 -16.58 -18.37
CA PHE A 26 19.14 -15.39 -18.36
C PHE A 26 18.36 -15.24 -17.06
N ARG A 27 17.75 -16.29 -16.55
CA ARG A 27 17.04 -16.24 -15.27
C ARG A 27 17.97 -15.85 -14.13
N THR A 28 19.19 -16.37 -14.12
CA THR A 28 20.19 -16.06 -13.09
C THR A 28 20.57 -14.59 -13.12
N LEU A 29 20.91 -14.06 -14.30
CA LEU A 29 21.28 -12.64 -14.49
C LEU A 29 20.09 -11.71 -14.17
N ALA A 30 18.90 -12.04 -14.64
CA ALA A 30 17.69 -11.26 -14.33
C ALA A 30 17.38 -11.25 -12.85
N ASN A 31 17.57 -12.36 -12.13
CA ASN A 31 17.42 -12.43 -10.69
C ASN A 31 18.46 -11.58 -9.95
N GLN A 32 19.69 -11.48 -10.46
CA GLN A 32 20.71 -10.59 -9.91
C GLN A 32 20.30 -9.11 -10.08
N ILE A 33 19.81 -8.74 -11.27
CA ILE A 33 19.27 -7.40 -11.53
C ILE A 33 18.12 -7.10 -10.59
N GLN A 34 17.16 -8.04 -10.43
CA GLN A 34 16.03 -7.87 -9.51
C GLN A 34 16.49 -7.65 -8.08
N LYS A 35 17.42 -8.48 -7.56
CA LYS A 35 17.92 -8.35 -6.19
C LYS A 35 18.61 -7.00 -5.96
N LYS A 36 19.33 -6.48 -6.96
CA LYS A 36 20.09 -5.24 -6.83
C LYS A 36 19.25 -3.98 -7.05
N PHE A 37 18.36 -3.97 -8.04
CA PHE A 37 17.67 -2.76 -8.52
C PHE A 37 16.15 -2.76 -8.28
N ALA A 38 15.57 -3.90 -7.90
CA ALA A 38 14.15 -4.06 -7.57
C ALA A 38 13.98 -5.03 -6.37
N PRO A 39 14.64 -4.80 -5.22
CA PRO A 39 14.61 -5.72 -4.08
C PRO A 39 13.22 -5.78 -3.44
N ASP A 40 12.46 -4.70 -3.45
CA ASP A 40 11.09 -4.62 -2.96
C ASP A 40 10.09 -4.62 -4.14
N ARG A 41 9.43 -5.76 -4.35
CA ARG A 41 8.41 -5.93 -5.41
C ARG A 41 7.13 -5.14 -5.17
N ARG A 42 6.93 -4.65 -3.97
CA ARG A 42 5.80 -3.79 -3.60
C ARG A 42 6.01 -2.37 -4.11
N ALA A 43 7.26 -1.93 -4.30
CA ALA A 43 7.63 -0.62 -4.80
C ALA A 43 8.02 -0.62 -6.29
N ILE A 44 8.67 -1.68 -6.76
CA ILE A 44 9.11 -1.81 -8.16
C ILE A 44 8.57 -3.11 -8.76
N TYR A 45 7.74 -2.97 -9.80
CA TYR A 45 7.26 -4.12 -10.56
C TYR A 45 8.39 -4.71 -11.40
N PHE A 46 8.57 -6.02 -11.29
CA PHE A 46 9.54 -6.80 -12.07
C PHE A 46 8.88 -8.10 -12.49
N ASN A 47 8.59 -8.26 -13.78
CA ASN A 47 7.95 -9.44 -14.33
C ASN A 47 8.71 -9.97 -15.55
N LEU A 48 9.53 -11.01 -15.34
CA LEU A 48 10.25 -11.69 -16.38
C LEU A 48 9.44 -12.88 -16.90
N GLN A 49 9.18 -12.89 -18.20
CA GLN A 49 8.54 -14.00 -18.92
C GLN A 49 9.53 -14.56 -19.93
N ILE A 50 9.71 -15.88 -19.90
CA ILE A 50 10.51 -16.62 -20.87
C ILE A 50 9.62 -17.73 -21.45
N LYS A 51 9.35 -17.66 -22.75
CA LYS A 51 8.54 -18.65 -23.49
C LYS A 51 9.25 -19.00 -24.78
N GLY A 52 9.76 -20.26 -24.85
CA GLY A 52 10.60 -20.71 -25.96
C GLY A 52 11.81 -19.78 -26.15
N ASP A 53 11.93 -19.18 -27.32
CA ASP A 53 12.97 -18.22 -27.69
C ASP A 53 12.62 -16.75 -27.36
N SER A 54 11.50 -16.51 -26.73
CA SER A 54 11.04 -15.15 -26.39
C SER A 54 11.37 -14.82 -24.92
N VAL A 55 12.05 -13.69 -24.72
CA VAL A 55 12.39 -13.12 -23.40
C VAL A 55 11.77 -11.74 -23.28
N ARG A 56 10.88 -11.57 -22.31
CA ARG A 56 10.18 -10.30 -22.07
C ARG A 56 10.30 -9.89 -20.61
N LEU A 57 10.78 -8.67 -20.37
CA LEU A 57 10.73 -8.01 -19.06
C LEU A 57 9.75 -6.84 -19.08
N GLU A 58 8.92 -6.75 -18.05
CA GLU A 58 8.10 -5.57 -17.75
C GLU A 58 8.54 -5.02 -16.39
N SER A 59 8.78 -3.71 -16.31
CA SER A 59 9.15 -3.05 -15.05
C SER A 59 8.61 -1.63 -14.97
N THR A 60 8.39 -1.14 -13.74
CA THR A 60 8.12 0.27 -13.46
C THR A 60 9.41 1.10 -13.33
N SER A 61 10.59 0.47 -13.30
CA SER A 61 11.89 1.11 -13.17
C SER A 61 12.66 1.15 -14.49
N LYS A 62 12.99 2.36 -14.94
CA LYS A 62 13.84 2.56 -16.12
C LYS A 62 15.22 1.95 -15.92
N THR A 63 15.82 2.12 -14.74
CA THR A 63 17.14 1.55 -14.40
C THR A 63 17.14 0.03 -14.50
N VAL A 64 16.09 -0.64 -14.04
CA VAL A 64 15.95 -2.11 -14.20
C VAL A 64 15.99 -2.51 -15.66
N LEU A 65 15.30 -1.78 -16.54
CA LEU A 65 15.25 -2.09 -17.97
C LEU A 65 16.59 -1.80 -18.64
N GLU A 66 17.27 -0.71 -18.28
CA GLU A 66 18.61 -0.37 -18.78
C GLU A 66 19.65 -1.46 -18.41
N GLU A 67 19.61 -1.95 -17.17
CA GLU A 67 20.49 -3.05 -16.75
C GLU A 67 20.13 -4.38 -17.43
N PHE A 68 18.84 -4.62 -17.68
CA PHE A 68 18.39 -5.80 -18.40
C PHE A 68 18.80 -5.79 -19.88
N GLU A 69 18.79 -4.64 -20.55
CA GLU A 69 19.25 -4.50 -21.93
C GLU A 69 20.76 -4.83 -22.09
N LYS A 70 21.58 -4.59 -21.06
CA LYS A 70 23.02 -4.90 -21.09
C LYS A 70 23.30 -6.40 -21.13
N ILE A 71 22.38 -7.24 -20.66
CA ILE A 71 22.52 -8.71 -20.67
C ILE A 71 21.91 -9.35 -21.92
N LYS A 72 21.45 -8.55 -22.90
CA LYS A 72 20.92 -9.03 -24.18
C LYS A 72 22.01 -9.79 -24.93
N PRO A 73 21.77 -11.03 -25.36
CA PRO A 73 22.76 -11.80 -26.10
C PRO A 73 23.05 -11.21 -27.46
N SER A 74 24.33 -11.19 -27.83
CA SER A 74 24.78 -10.69 -29.14
C SER A 74 24.46 -11.63 -30.31
N GLN A 75 24.09 -12.89 -30.04
CA GLN A 75 23.99 -13.95 -31.07
C GLN A 75 22.65 -14.74 -31.07
N HIS A 76 21.57 -14.25 -30.43
CA HIS A 76 20.31 -15.02 -30.35
C HIS A 76 19.20 -14.48 -31.23
N THR A 77 18.51 -15.45 -31.88
CA THR A 77 17.21 -15.31 -32.56
C THR A 77 16.04 -15.02 -31.59
N ALA A 78 16.31 -14.99 -30.28
CA ALA A 78 15.32 -14.73 -29.25
C ALA A 78 14.66 -13.36 -29.42
N LYS A 79 13.33 -13.33 -29.43
CA LYS A 79 12.56 -12.09 -29.34
C LYS A 79 12.73 -11.50 -27.96
N PHE A 80 13.66 -10.54 -27.86
CA PHE A 80 13.96 -9.84 -26.62
C PHE A 80 13.15 -8.54 -26.54
N SER A 81 12.47 -8.29 -25.42
CA SER A 81 11.76 -7.03 -25.19
C SER A 81 11.81 -6.60 -23.75
N ALA A 82 12.04 -5.31 -23.55
CA ALA A 82 12.00 -4.63 -22.25
C ALA A 82 10.92 -3.53 -22.32
N ASN A 83 9.92 -3.61 -21.45
CA ASN A 83 8.76 -2.73 -21.49
C ASN A 83 8.63 -1.94 -20.19
N LEU A 84 8.73 -0.61 -20.30
CA LEU A 84 8.48 0.31 -19.21
C LEU A 84 6.98 0.46 -18.99
N LEU A 85 6.56 0.38 -17.73
CA LEU A 85 5.21 0.70 -17.31
C LEU A 85 5.12 2.19 -16.90
N PRO A 86 3.98 2.85 -17.12
CA PRO A 86 2.68 2.35 -17.59
C PRO A 86 2.67 1.84 -19.05
N SER A 87 1.86 0.80 -19.27
CA SER A 87 1.72 0.16 -20.58
C SER A 87 1.07 1.08 -21.60
N LYS A 88 1.62 1.13 -22.82
CA LYS A 88 1.04 1.87 -23.95
C LYS A 88 -0.40 1.40 -24.30
N SER A 89 -0.75 0.15 -23.95
CA SER A 89 -2.10 -0.41 -24.18
C SER A 89 -3.21 0.25 -23.34
N LEU A 90 -2.85 1.08 -22.37
CA LEU A 90 -3.81 1.89 -21.60
C LEU A 90 -4.31 3.12 -22.36
N ASN A 91 -3.76 3.43 -23.54
CA ASN A 91 -4.19 4.53 -24.41
C ASN A 91 -4.31 5.89 -23.68
N GLY A 92 -3.32 6.19 -22.83
CA GLY A 92 -3.28 7.43 -22.04
C GLY A 92 -4.11 7.43 -20.76
N GLN A 93 -4.89 6.39 -20.48
CA GLN A 93 -5.65 6.23 -19.22
C GLN A 93 -4.76 5.64 -18.13
N ILE A 94 -3.73 6.40 -17.74
CA ILE A 94 -2.71 5.97 -16.78
C ILE A 94 -2.97 6.46 -15.36
N TYR A 95 -4.10 7.10 -15.12
CA TYR A 95 -4.57 7.53 -13.81
C TYR A 95 -5.91 6.88 -13.48
N GLY A 96 -6.30 6.95 -12.24
CA GLY A 96 -7.60 6.51 -11.78
C GLY A 96 -7.91 6.97 -10.37
N VAL A 97 -9.14 6.73 -9.95
CA VAL A 97 -9.63 7.01 -8.60
C VAL A 97 -10.43 5.82 -8.11
N ALA A 98 -10.20 5.42 -6.87
CA ALA A 98 -10.95 4.35 -6.22
C ALA A 98 -12.44 4.71 -6.11
N ASN A 99 -13.33 3.78 -6.47
CA ASN A 99 -14.76 4.03 -6.70
C ASN A 99 -15.71 3.29 -5.73
N LEU A 100 -15.17 2.45 -4.87
CA LEU A 100 -15.90 1.75 -3.81
C LEU A 100 -15.46 2.28 -2.44
N SER A 101 -16.34 2.19 -1.43
CA SER A 101 -15.99 2.60 -0.05
C SER A 101 -14.66 2.02 0.42
N VAL A 102 -14.42 0.75 0.08
CA VAL A 102 -13.17 0.04 0.28
C VAL A 102 -12.90 -0.86 -0.93
N CYS A 103 -11.79 -0.64 -1.63
CA CYS A 103 -11.35 -1.43 -2.77
C CYS A 103 -10.26 -2.42 -2.35
N ASN A 104 -10.42 -3.69 -2.69
CA ASN A 104 -9.44 -4.73 -2.40
C ASN A 104 -8.31 -4.75 -3.44
N ASN A 105 -7.08 -4.76 -2.94
CA ASN A 105 -5.87 -4.84 -3.76
C ASN A 105 -5.13 -6.15 -3.45
N ARG A 106 -4.79 -6.91 -4.48
CA ARG A 106 -4.31 -8.29 -4.38
C ARG A 106 -2.90 -8.47 -4.93
N ALA A 107 -2.25 -9.55 -4.52
CA ALA A 107 -0.92 -9.92 -4.99
C ALA A 107 -0.88 -10.28 -6.48
N ASN A 108 -1.97 -10.85 -7.01
CA ASN A 108 -2.10 -11.31 -8.38
C ASN A 108 -3.47 -10.93 -8.95
N PRO A 109 -3.64 -10.86 -10.29
CA PRO A 109 -4.88 -10.44 -10.96
C PRO A 109 -5.93 -11.56 -10.96
N GLN A 110 -6.39 -11.96 -9.79
CA GLN A 110 -7.44 -12.97 -9.57
C GLN A 110 -8.10 -12.83 -8.21
N ASN A 111 -9.40 -13.17 -8.10
CA ASN A 111 -10.19 -12.98 -6.90
C ASN A 111 -9.71 -13.80 -5.68
N ALA A 112 -9.14 -14.98 -5.91
CA ALA A 112 -8.62 -15.85 -4.85
C ALA A 112 -7.20 -15.49 -4.40
N ALA A 113 -6.55 -14.47 -5.01
CA ALA A 113 -5.22 -14.07 -4.62
C ALA A 113 -5.23 -13.37 -3.25
N GLU A 114 -4.08 -13.43 -2.57
CA GLU A 114 -3.85 -12.79 -1.28
C GLU A 114 -4.22 -11.30 -1.31
N LEU A 115 -4.94 -10.84 -0.30
CA LEU A 115 -5.21 -9.42 -0.06
C LEU A 115 -3.92 -8.75 0.45
N MET A 116 -3.40 -7.79 -0.31
CA MET A 116 -2.16 -7.08 0.03
C MET A 116 -2.42 -5.77 0.76
N THR A 117 -3.41 -5.03 0.28
CA THR A 117 -3.84 -3.75 0.84
C THR A 117 -5.26 -3.41 0.39
N GLN A 118 -5.79 -2.32 0.91
CA GLN A 118 -7.06 -1.73 0.45
C GLN A 118 -6.86 -0.25 0.11
N MET A 119 -7.72 0.27 -0.76
CA MET A 119 -7.86 1.70 -1.06
C MET A 119 -9.24 2.17 -0.62
N LEU A 120 -9.32 3.35 -0.05
CA LEU A 120 -10.58 4.01 0.28
C LEU A 120 -11.14 4.75 -0.96
N LEU A 121 -12.46 4.91 -1.03
CA LEU A 121 -13.13 5.72 -2.06
C LEU A 121 -12.46 7.10 -2.19
N GLY A 122 -12.18 7.50 -3.42
CA GLY A 122 -11.52 8.77 -3.71
C GLY A 122 -9.97 8.71 -3.60
N THR A 123 -9.37 7.55 -3.28
CA THR A 123 -7.91 7.40 -3.36
C THR A 123 -7.45 7.54 -4.81
N PRO A 124 -6.58 8.54 -5.12
CA PRO A 124 -5.97 8.67 -6.43
C PRO A 124 -4.94 7.56 -6.65
N ILE A 125 -4.81 7.09 -7.89
CA ILE A 125 -3.88 6.01 -8.23
C ILE A 125 -3.24 6.24 -9.59
N GLN A 126 -2.05 5.67 -9.77
CA GLN A 126 -1.46 5.49 -11.08
C GLN A 126 -1.72 4.06 -11.58
N VAL A 127 -2.18 3.93 -12.82
CA VAL A 127 -2.51 2.65 -13.44
C VAL A 127 -1.36 2.22 -14.34
N MET A 128 -0.78 1.04 -14.05
CA MET A 128 0.42 0.54 -14.72
C MET A 128 0.10 -0.34 -15.92
N LYS A 129 -0.86 -1.25 -15.79
CA LYS A 129 -1.29 -2.16 -16.87
C LYS A 129 -2.61 -2.85 -16.54
N LYS A 130 -3.26 -3.40 -17.58
CA LYS A 130 -4.44 -4.27 -17.46
C LYS A 130 -4.06 -5.72 -17.68
N GLN A 131 -4.68 -6.63 -16.91
CA GLN A 131 -4.61 -8.07 -17.15
C GLN A 131 -5.94 -8.71 -16.76
N GLY A 132 -6.65 -9.25 -17.74
CA GLY A 132 -8.02 -9.76 -17.52
C GLY A 132 -8.95 -8.68 -16.97
N GLY A 133 -9.67 -8.99 -15.91
CA GLY A 133 -10.56 -8.07 -15.19
C GLY A 133 -9.86 -7.20 -14.14
N PHE A 134 -8.53 -7.11 -14.13
CA PHE A 134 -7.75 -6.40 -13.10
C PHE A 134 -6.80 -5.37 -13.68
N TYR A 135 -6.49 -4.35 -12.87
CA TYR A 135 -5.44 -3.37 -13.13
C TYR A 135 -4.33 -3.48 -12.09
N LEU A 136 -3.07 -3.49 -12.55
CA LEU A 136 -1.92 -3.21 -11.69
C LEU A 136 -1.90 -1.72 -11.42
N VAL A 137 -1.91 -1.32 -10.16
CA VAL A 137 -1.94 0.07 -9.74
C VAL A 137 -0.84 0.36 -8.73
N SER A 138 -0.40 1.62 -8.68
CA SER A 138 0.39 2.18 -7.58
C SER A 138 -0.51 3.10 -6.76
N THR A 139 -0.52 2.93 -5.45
CA THR A 139 -1.23 3.79 -4.49
C THR A 139 -0.34 4.96 -4.04
N PRO A 140 -0.87 6.00 -3.39
CA PRO A 140 -0.09 7.18 -2.98
C PRO A 140 1.12 6.88 -2.09
N ASP A 141 1.09 5.81 -1.32
CA ASP A 141 2.21 5.30 -0.53
C ASP A 141 3.23 4.48 -1.35
N GLY A 142 3.15 4.52 -2.69
CA GLY A 142 4.06 3.83 -3.61
C GLY A 142 3.85 2.33 -3.71
N TYR A 143 2.74 1.79 -3.20
CA TYR A 143 2.49 0.35 -3.12
C TYR A 143 1.87 -0.20 -4.41
N LEU A 144 2.52 -1.19 -5.02
CA LEU A 144 2.07 -1.84 -6.26
C LEU A 144 1.23 -3.09 -5.93
N SER A 145 0.04 -3.15 -6.51
CA SER A 145 -0.90 -4.26 -6.29
C SER A 145 -1.97 -4.32 -7.38
N TRP A 146 -2.72 -5.42 -7.45
CA TRP A 146 -3.77 -5.63 -8.44
C TRP A 146 -5.14 -5.34 -7.84
N THR A 147 -5.92 -4.50 -8.50
CA THR A 147 -7.30 -4.20 -8.12
C THR A 147 -8.28 -4.62 -9.20
N ASP A 148 -9.51 -4.97 -8.81
CA ASP A 148 -10.61 -5.25 -9.75
C ASP A 148 -10.92 -4.03 -10.62
N ALA A 149 -11.22 -4.26 -11.89
CA ALA A 149 -11.51 -3.17 -12.83
C ALA A 149 -12.75 -2.36 -12.46
N GLY A 150 -13.74 -2.99 -11.83
CA GLY A 150 -14.94 -2.31 -11.33
C GLY A 150 -14.72 -1.48 -10.05
N ALA A 151 -13.58 -1.67 -9.38
CA ALA A 151 -13.27 -0.95 -8.15
C ALA A 151 -12.69 0.45 -8.39
N ILE A 152 -12.31 0.79 -9.62
CA ILE A 152 -11.69 2.07 -9.96
C ILE A 152 -12.35 2.72 -11.16
N LYS A 153 -12.32 4.04 -11.23
CA LYS A 153 -12.61 4.82 -12.44
C LYS A 153 -11.29 5.20 -13.08
N LEU A 154 -11.06 4.73 -14.33
CA LEU A 154 -9.91 5.16 -15.13
C LEU A 154 -10.09 6.61 -15.59
N MET A 155 -8.96 7.31 -15.68
CA MET A 155 -8.88 8.71 -16.10
C MET A 155 -7.66 8.94 -17.00
N ASN A 156 -7.78 9.80 -17.98
CA ASN A 156 -6.64 10.44 -18.64
C ASN A 156 -6.11 11.60 -17.76
N SER A 157 -5.03 12.25 -18.19
CA SER A 157 -4.43 13.37 -17.41
C SER A 157 -5.40 14.51 -17.16
N ALA A 158 -6.20 14.91 -18.15
CA ALA A 158 -7.13 16.04 -18.03
C ALA A 158 -8.26 15.74 -17.05
N ASP A 159 -8.87 14.53 -17.14
CA ASP A 159 -9.93 14.11 -16.23
C ASP A 159 -9.41 13.99 -14.80
N PHE A 160 -8.18 13.48 -14.63
CA PHE A 160 -7.53 13.36 -13.33
C PHE A 160 -7.21 14.72 -12.72
N GLU A 161 -6.70 15.66 -13.51
CA GLU A 161 -6.47 17.04 -13.07
C GLU A 161 -7.78 17.73 -12.65
N ASN A 162 -8.86 17.57 -13.43
CA ASN A 162 -10.18 18.07 -13.07
C ASN A 162 -10.67 17.48 -11.75
N TRP A 163 -10.46 16.18 -11.51
CA TRP A 163 -10.80 15.56 -10.24
C TRP A 163 -9.94 16.13 -9.10
N GLN A 164 -8.65 16.32 -9.30
CA GLN A 164 -7.74 16.90 -8.30
C GLN A 164 -8.17 18.31 -7.89
N GLN A 165 -8.58 19.15 -8.84
CA GLN A 165 -8.99 20.55 -8.63
C GLN A 165 -10.42 20.68 -8.13
N SER A 166 -11.24 19.63 -8.18
CA SER A 166 -12.64 19.69 -7.77
C SER A 166 -12.80 19.93 -6.27
N ASN A 167 -13.90 20.58 -5.89
CA ASN A 167 -14.29 20.66 -4.48
C ASN A 167 -14.62 19.27 -3.97
N LYS A 168 -14.15 18.93 -2.76
CA LYS A 168 -14.33 17.59 -2.18
C LYS A 168 -14.74 17.69 -0.72
N ILE A 169 -15.31 16.62 -0.22
CA ILE A 169 -15.53 16.37 1.21
C ILE A 169 -14.83 15.08 1.62
N VAL A 170 -14.50 14.98 2.90
CA VAL A 170 -14.01 13.74 3.53
C VAL A 170 -15.08 13.25 4.49
N PHE A 171 -15.47 12.00 4.35
CA PHE A 171 -16.34 11.32 5.27
C PHE A 171 -15.56 11.01 6.56
N THR A 172 -16.09 11.41 7.72
CA THR A 172 -15.38 11.35 9.01
C THR A 172 -16.04 10.48 10.06
N ALA A 173 -17.30 10.06 9.87
CA ALA A 173 -17.91 9.06 10.71
C ALA A 173 -17.30 7.66 10.44
N ASP A 174 -17.30 6.78 11.42
CA ASP A 174 -16.75 5.44 11.27
C ASP A 174 -17.39 4.68 10.12
N TYR A 175 -18.72 4.70 10.05
CA TYR A 175 -19.54 4.02 9.04
C TYR A 175 -20.82 4.81 8.75
N GLY A 176 -21.24 4.80 7.49
CA GLY A 176 -22.48 5.44 7.06
C GLY A 176 -22.85 5.14 5.61
N HIS A 177 -23.72 5.98 5.05
CA HIS A 177 -24.25 5.76 3.70
C HIS A 177 -24.44 7.08 2.95
N ALA A 178 -24.36 7.02 1.62
CA ALA A 178 -24.95 8.02 0.75
C ALA A 178 -26.31 7.52 0.23
N TYR A 179 -27.23 8.44 0.02
CA TYR A 179 -28.63 8.19 -0.31
C TYR A 179 -29.01 8.80 -1.66
N THR A 180 -30.06 8.31 -2.30
CA THR A 180 -30.53 8.81 -3.62
C THR A 180 -31.18 10.19 -3.53
N THR A 181 -31.71 10.57 -2.39
CA THR A 181 -32.30 11.90 -2.08
C THR A 181 -31.78 12.40 -0.73
N PRO A 182 -31.97 13.68 -0.37
CA PRO A 182 -31.55 14.24 0.90
C PRO A 182 -32.44 13.77 2.08
N ASP A 183 -32.62 12.46 2.19
CA ASP A 183 -33.42 11.76 3.21
C ASP A 183 -32.78 10.41 3.52
N ILE A 184 -32.51 10.13 4.80
CA ILE A 184 -31.93 8.86 5.27
C ILE A 184 -32.83 7.64 5.06
N SER A 185 -34.12 7.84 4.84
CA SER A 185 -35.09 6.78 4.53
C SER A 185 -35.10 6.38 3.06
N SER A 186 -34.47 7.19 2.17
CA SER A 186 -34.38 6.88 0.75
C SER A 186 -33.40 5.75 0.46
N GLN A 187 -33.41 5.25 -0.77
CA GLN A 187 -32.54 4.16 -1.20
C GLN A 187 -31.07 4.55 -1.05
N ARG A 188 -30.24 3.63 -0.55
CA ARG A 188 -28.79 3.79 -0.46
C ARG A 188 -28.12 3.71 -1.81
N VAL A 189 -27.19 4.63 -2.08
CA VAL A 189 -26.29 4.61 -3.27
C VAL A 189 -25.08 3.75 -2.97
N SER A 190 -24.48 3.93 -1.80
CA SER A 190 -23.39 3.08 -1.29
C SER A 190 -23.26 3.20 0.22
N ASP A 191 -22.46 2.32 0.81
CA ASP A 191 -21.88 2.53 2.13
C ASP A 191 -20.69 3.50 2.04
N LEU A 192 -20.31 4.07 3.19
CA LEU A 192 -19.16 4.95 3.37
C LEU A 192 -18.41 4.59 4.65
N VAL A 193 -17.09 4.79 4.64
CA VAL A 193 -16.22 4.62 5.82
C VAL A 193 -15.36 5.85 6.03
N SER A 194 -14.87 6.06 7.24
CA SER A 194 -13.97 7.16 7.57
C SER A 194 -12.78 7.25 6.62
N GLY A 195 -12.49 8.44 6.11
CA GLY A 195 -11.45 8.69 5.11
C GLY A 195 -11.91 8.59 3.66
N ASN A 196 -13.17 8.23 3.36
CA ASN A 196 -13.70 8.29 1.99
C ASN A 196 -13.76 9.75 1.50
N ILE A 197 -13.30 9.99 0.26
CA ILE A 197 -13.26 11.31 -0.37
C ILE A 197 -14.21 11.31 -1.56
N LEU A 198 -15.11 12.29 -1.60
CA LEU A 198 -16.11 12.45 -2.65
C LEU A 198 -16.10 13.88 -3.20
N GLN A 199 -16.41 14.03 -4.47
CA GLN A 199 -16.57 15.35 -5.08
C GLN A 199 -17.84 16.02 -4.55
N LEU A 200 -17.72 17.24 -4.03
CA LEU A 200 -18.84 18.07 -3.58
C LEU A 200 -19.41 18.85 -4.77
N ILE A 201 -20.66 18.58 -5.14
CA ILE A 201 -21.34 19.25 -6.24
C ILE A 201 -22.52 20.13 -5.81
N GLY A 202 -22.80 20.16 -4.52
CA GLY A 202 -23.84 21.02 -3.94
C GLY A 202 -24.19 20.64 -2.51
N SER A 203 -25.20 21.30 -1.99
CA SER A 203 -25.78 20.95 -0.68
C SER A 203 -27.27 21.25 -0.68
N GLU A 204 -28.02 20.42 0.02
CA GLU A 204 -29.47 20.57 0.17
C GLU A 204 -29.86 20.26 1.62
N LYS A 205 -30.53 21.21 2.30
CA LYS A 205 -30.90 21.08 3.69
C LYS A 205 -29.69 20.70 4.58
N THR A 206 -29.77 19.57 5.25
CA THR A 206 -28.73 19.00 6.13
C THR A 206 -27.82 18.00 5.43
N PHE A 207 -27.86 17.92 4.08
CA PHE A 207 -27.08 16.99 3.27
C PHE A 207 -26.10 17.70 2.35
N TYR A 208 -24.96 17.07 2.12
CA TYR A 208 -24.09 17.35 0.97
C TYR A 208 -24.59 16.55 -0.23
N LYS A 209 -24.61 17.16 -1.42
CA LYS A 209 -24.80 16.50 -2.69
C LYS A 209 -23.44 16.19 -3.28
N VAL A 210 -23.15 14.92 -3.55
CA VAL A 210 -21.83 14.45 -3.96
C VAL A 210 -21.89 13.66 -5.26
N SER A 211 -20.77 13.68 -6.00
CA SER A 211 -20.53 12.82 -7.14
C SER A 211 -19.44 11.81 -6.83
N TYR A 212 -19.68 10.58 -7.25
CA TYR A 212 -18.70 9.49 -7.24
C TYR A 212 -17.78 9.59 -8.47
N PRO A 213 -16.58 8.98 -8.44
CA PRO A 213 -15.69 8.98 -9.60
C PRO A 213 -16.33 8.44 -10.87
N ASP A 214 -17.28 7.52 -10.78
CA ASP A 214 -18.04 6.93 -11.92
C ASP A 214 -19.24 7.74 -12.37
N GLY A 215 -19.54 8.87 -11.71
CA GLY A 215 -20.63 9.77 -12.04
C GLY A 215 -21.94 9.50 -11.28
N ARG A 216 -22.03 8.45 -10.43
CA ARG A 216 -23.17 8.31 -9.53
C ARG A 216 -23.31 9.53 -8.63
N ILE A 217 -24.55 9.92 -8.34
CA ILE A 217 -24.87 11.03 -7.44
C ILE A 217 -25.42 10.46 -6.13
N GLY A 218 -25.03 11.06 -5.02
CA GLY A 218 -25.55 10.71 -3.71
C GLY A 218 -25.70 11.90 -2.80
N TYR A 219 -26.45 11.70 -1.73
CA TYR A 219 -26.63 12.67 -0.66
C TYR A 219 -26.15 12.05 0.65
N LEU A 220 -25.31 12.77 1.40
CA LEU A 220 -24.85 12.30 2.72
C LEU A 220 -25.05 13.40 3.79
N PRO A 221 -25.33 13.01 5.04
CA PRO A 221 -25.54 13.96 6.13
C PRO A 221 -24.29 14.84 6.37
N LYS A 222 -24.48 16.16 6.49
CA LYS A 222 -23.37 17.12 6.69
C LYS A 222 -22.58 16.88 7.97
N ASN A 223 -23.23 16.39 9.03
CA ASN A 223 -22.58 16.07 10.31
C ASN A 223 -21.65 14.84 10.27
N GLN A 224 -21.62 14.11 9.14
CA GLN A 224 -20.74 12.93 8.94
C GLN A 224 -19.54 13.22 8.03
N ALA A 225 -19.36 14.46 7.59
CA ALA A 225 -18.27 14.81 6.68
C ALA A 225 -17.81 16.26 6.90
N VAL A 226 -16.57 16.52 6.47
CA VAL A 226 -15.95 17.85 6.50
C VAL A 226 -15.45 18.25 5.11
N ALA A 227 -15.30 19.54 4.85
CA ALA A 227 -14.68 20.02 3.62
C ALA A 227 -13.24 19.48 3.51
N TYR A 228 -12.88 18.95 2.34
CA TYR A 228 -11.53 18.40 2.10
C TYR A 228 -10.44 19.45 2.37
N ARG A 229 -10.65 20.70 1.94
CA ARG A 229 -9.70 21.79 2.17
C ARG A 229 -9.43 22.07 3.66
N GLU A 230 -10.45 21.97 4.50
CA GLU A 230 -10.30 22.12 5.94
C GLU A 230 -9.58 20.92 6.55
N TRP A 231 -9.87 19.73 6.05
CA TRP A 231 -9.24 18.50 6.54
C TRP A 231 -7.75 18.43 6.21
N VAL A 232 -7.33 18.77 4.99
CA VAL A 232 -5.91 18.74 4.59
C VAL A 232 -5.08 19.89 5.19
N LYS A 233 -5.68 21.05 5.44
CA LYS A 233 -5.00 22.24 6.02
C LYS A 233 -4.85 22.16 7.55
N ARG A 234 -5.26 21.08 8.18
CA ARG A 234 -5.00 20.88 9.62
C ARG A 234 -3.49 20.98 9.91
N PRO A 235 -3.10 21.50 11.08
CA PRO A 235 -1.70 21.44 11.49
C PRO A 235 -1.20 19.98 11.54
N ASN A 236 0.12 19.79 11.57
CA ASN A 236 0.68 18.46 11.77
C ASN A 236 0.06 17.84 13.03
N PRO A 237 -0.37 16.56 12.96
CA PRO A 237 -0.93 15.90 14.11
C PRO A 237 0.13 15.79 15.22
N ASN A 238 -0.30 15.98 16.43
CA ASN A 238 0.47 15.56 17.60
C ASN A 238 0.15 14.11 17.98
N ALA A 239 0.85 13.59 18.94
CA ALA A 239 0.64 12.21 19.43
C ALA A 239 -0.80 11.97 19.91
N GLN A 240 -1.40 12.95 20.61
CA GLN A 240 -2.76 12.86 21.11
C GLN A 240 -3.78 12.69 19.97
N ALA A 241 -3.65 13.43 18.87
CA ALA A 241 -4.54 13.32 17.71
C ALA A 241 -4.44 11.93 17.04
N VAL A 242 -3.20 11.42 16.85
CA VAL A 242 -2.98 10.08 16.27
C VAL A 242 -3.54 8.99 17.18
N LEU A 243 -3.31 9.08 18.49
CA LEU A 243 -3.81 8.10 19.45
C LEU A 243 -5.33 8.15 19.60
N ALA A 244 -5.94 9.36 19.59
CA ALA A 244 -7.39 9.50 19.60
C ALA A 244 -8.01 8.80 18.39
N THR A 245 -7.43 8.99 17.20
CA THR A 245 -7.87 8.29 15.98
C THR A 245 -7.63 6.77 16.09
N ALA A 246 -6.49 6.33 16.61
CA ALA A 246 -6.22 4.92 16.81
C ALA A 246 -7.25 4.26 17.75
N GLN A 247 -7.67 4.97 18.79
CA GLN A 247 -8.66 4.50 19.76
C GLN A 247 -10.08 4.38 19.18
N THR A 248 -10.45 5.14 18.15
CA THR A 248 -11.75 4.93 17.46
C THR A 248 -11.83 3.57 16.76
N LEU A 249 -10.68 2.93 16.50
CA LEU A 249 -10.60 1.61 15.89
C LEU A 249 -10.60 0.45 16.92
N LEU A 250 -10.68 0.71 18.22
CA LEU A 250 -10.71 -0.36 19.24
C LEU A 250 -11.84 -1.36 18.95
N GLY A 251 -11.49 -2.65 19.03
CA GLY A 251 -12.41 -3.77 18.76
C GLY A 251 -12.57 -4.11 17.28
N VAL A 252 -12.04 -3.32 16.34
CA VAL A 252 -12.07 -3.66 14.91
C VAL A 252 -11.31 -4.97 14.69
N PRO A 253 -11.90 -5.97 14.00
CA PRO A 253 -11.28 -7.26 13.80
C PRO A 253 -10.01 -7.15 12.92
N TYR A 254 -9.06 -8.06 13.19
CA TYR A 254 -7.89 -8.22 12.33
C TYR A 254 -8.31 -8.75 10.97
N LEU A 255 -7.91 -8.03 9.92
CA LEU A 255 -8.05 -8.46 8.53
C LEU A 255 -6.70 -8.32 7.84
N TRP A 256 -6.09 -9.43 7.41
CA TRP A 256 -4.87 -9.38 6.60
C TRP A 256 -5.07 -8.50 5.36
N GLY A 257 -4.19 -7.52 5.15
CA GLY A 257 -4.33 -6.55 4.06
C GLY A 257 -5.31 -5.39 4.31
N GLY A 258 -6.06 -5.40 5.43
CA GLY A 258 -7.09 -4.42 5.75
C GLY A 258 -6.54 -3.04 6.14
N THR A 259 -7.24 -1.97 5.72
CA THR A 259 -6.90 -0.55 6.01
C THR A 259 -8.14 0.30 6.27
N SER A 260 -9.19 -0.24 6.86
CA SER A 260 -10.44 0.50 7.13
C SER A 260 -11.13 -0.02 8.38
N ILE A 261 -12.18 0.69 8.81
CA ILE A 261 -13.06 0.24 9.94
C ILE A 261 -13.69 -1.14 9.68
N LYS A 262 -13.68 -1.66 8.44
CA LYS A 262 -14.19 -3.01 8.14
C LYS A 262 -13.20 -4.11 8.52
N GLY A 263 -11.99 -3.77 8.89
CA GLY A 263 -10.91 -4.63 9.32
C GLY A 263 -9.55 -4.03 9.00
N VAL A 264 -8.59 -4.21 9.88
CA VAL A 264 -7.21 -3.73 9.72
C VAL A 264 -6.20 -4.81 10.09
N ASP A 265 -5.08 -4.90 9.36
CA ASP A 265 -3.91 -5.59 9.88
C ASP A 265 -3.05 -4.63 10.72
N CYS A 266 -1.91 -5.08 11.24
CA CYS A 266 -1.07 -4.28 12.12
C CYS A 266 -0.58 -2.98 11.49
N SER A 267 -0.02 -3.03 10.28
CA SER A 267 0.49 -1.86 9.57
C SER A 267 -0.59 -1.07 8.85
N GLY A 268 -1.69 -1.71 8.44
CA GLY A 268 -2.89 -1.05 7.96
C GLY A 268 -3.56 -0.23 9.05
N PHE A 269 -3.56 -0.71 10.30
CA PHE A 269 -4.01 0.04 11.47
C PHE A 269 -3.17 1.31 11.69
N THR A 270 -1.84 1.20 11.75
CA THR A 270 -0.96 2.36 11.94
C THR A 270 -1.10 3.34 10.78
N LYS A 271 -1.10 2.84 9.53
CA LYS A 271 -1.31 3.66 8.33
C LYS A 271 -2.66 4.39 8.38
N THR A 272 -3.74 3.74 8.77
CA THR A 272 -5.08 4.34 8.87
C THR A 272 -5.11 5.45 9.93
N ALA A 273 -4.51 5.23 11.09
CA ALA A 273 -4.43 6.23 12.14
C ALA A 273 -3.70 7.50 11.67
N TYR A 274 -2.59 7.35 10.93
CA TYR A 274 -1.87 8.48 10.35
C TYR A 274 -2.62 9.12 9.18
N PHE A 275 -3.21 8.32 8.27
CA PHE A 275 -3.96 8.83 7.12
C PHE A 275 -5.14 9.69 7.52
N LEU A 276 -5.93 9.28 8.51
CA LEU A 276 -7.07 10.04 9.01
C LEU A 276 -6.63 11.37 9.68
N ASN A 277 -5.35 11.50 10.01
CA ASN A 277 -4.71 12.72 10.45
C ASN A 277 -3.96 13.47 9.32
N GLY A 278 -4.19 13.11 8.05
CA GLY A 278 -3.65 13.80 6.89
C GLY A 278 -2.21 13.43 6.52
N ILE A 279 -1.70 12.29 7.01
CA ILE A 279 -0.32 11.83 6.76
C ILE A 279 -0.33 10.49 6.03
N VAL A 280 0.40 10.42 4.93
CA VAL A 280 0.66 9.18 4.18
C VAL A 280 1.98 8.59 4.66
N ILE A 281 1.95 7.33 5.09
CA ILE A 281 3.13 6.53 5.45
C ILE A 281 3.10 5.21 4.66
N PRO A 282 4.22 4.48 4.52
CA PRO A 282 4.27 3.21 3.81
C PRO A 282 3.29 2.16 4.35
N ARG A 283 2.92 1.22 3.48
CA ARG A 283 1.87 0.22 3.76
C ARG A 283 2.29 -0.83 4.77
N ASP A 284 3.45 -1.42 4.61
CA ASP A 284 3.83 -2.60 5.39
C ASP A 284 4.71 -2.27 6.57
N ALA A 285 4.59 -3.04 7.66
CA ALA A 285 5.39 -2.87 8.88
C ALA A 285 6.91 -2.84 8.58
N SER A 286 7.37 -3.69 7.66
CA SER A 286 8.78 -3.73 7.25
C SER A 286 9.24 -2.48 6.49
N GLN A 287 8.35 -1.77 5.82
CA GLN A 287 8.61 -0.49 5.17
C GLN A 287 8.52 0.66 6.18
N GLN A 288 7.51 0.64 7.06
CA GLN A 288 7.37 1.61 8.16
C GLN A 288 8.59 1.60 9.11
N ALA A 289 9.24 0.45 9.28
CA ALA A 289 10.45 0.32 10.09
C ALA A 289 11.68 1.04 9.49
N LEU A 290 11.63 1.46 8.22
CA LEU A 290 12.73 2.13 7.53
C LEU A 290 12.59 3.66 7.52
N ILE A 291 11.44 4.20 7.93
CA ILE A 291 11.16 5.64 7.93
C ILE A 291 11.22 6.23 9.35
N GLY A 292 11.30 7.55 9.42
CA GLY A 292 11.37 8.27 10.70
C GLY A 292 12.70 8.11 11.45
N ASN A 293 12.79 8.73 12.62
CA ASN A 293 13.98 8.67 13.47
C ASN A 293 14.02 7.38 14.27
N ALA A 294 15.16 6.68 14.25
CA ALA A 294 15.39 5.52 15.09
C ALA A 294 15.44 5.94 16.57
N ILE A 295 14.81 5.17 17.44
CA ILE A 295 14.80 5.40 18.88
C ILE A 295 15.69 4.37 19.53
N ASP A 296 16.59 4.81 20.41
CA ASP A 296 17.46 3.90 21.19
C ASP A 296 16.64 3.18 22.27
N VAL A 297 16.31 1.93 21.98
CA VAL A 297 15.56 1.02 22.87
C VAL A 297 16.35 -0.25 23.18
N LEU A 298 17.62 -0.33 22.70
CA LEU A 298 18.46 -1.51 22.85
C LEU A 298 19.51 -1.31 23.92
N GLU A 299 19.83 -2.40 24.61
CA GLU A 299 20.96 -2.53 25.53
C GLU A 299 21.60 -3.89 25.28
N ASN A 300 22.91 -3.91 24.97
CA ASN A 300 23.64 -5.13 24.59
C ASN A 300 22.89 -5.93 23.50
N ASP A 301 22.45 -5.26 22.42
CA ASP A 301 21.67 -5.81 21.30
C ASP A 301 20.33 -6.47 21.70
N SER A 302 19.82 -6.21 22.88
CA SER A 302 18.53 -6.70 23.37
C SER A 302 17.64 -5.51 23.75
N ILE A 303 16.31 -5.70 23.67
CA ILE A 303 15.37 -4.67 24.10
C ILE A 303 15.53 -4.44 25.62
N SER A 304 15.71 -3.17 25.98
CA SER A 304 15.69 -2.68 27.35
C SER A 304 14.38 -1.98 27.65
N VAL A 305 13.56 -2.57 28.51
CA VAL A 305 12.29 -1.95 28.95
C VAL A 305 12.56 -0.59 29.60
N THR A 306 13.66 -0.46 30.36
CA THR A 306 14.07 0.81 30.96
C THR A 306 14.33 1.88 29.91
N LYS A 307 15.06 1.54 28.81
CA LYS A 307 15.27 2.47 27.71
C LYS A 307 13.97 2.77 26.96
N CYS A 308 13.09 1.78 26.78
CA CYS A 308 11.77 2.00 26.19
C CYS A 308 10.97 3.04 26.98
N LEU A 309 10.86 2.87 28.30
CA LEU A 309 10.13 3.80 29.16
C LEU A 309 10.74 5.20 29.21
N LYS A 310 12.07 5.31 29.03
CA LYS A 310 12.80 6.59 29.04
C LYS A 310 12.70 7.32 27.70
N ASN A 311 12.84 6.63 26.58
CA ASN A 311 13.12 7.24 25.27
C ASN A 311 11.91 7.27 24.35
N LEU A 312 10.93 6.36 24.52
CA LEU A 312 9.71 6.32 23.72
C LEU A 312 8.77 7.46 24.13
N LEU A 313 8.14 8.06 23.13
CA LEU A 313 7.08 9.05 23.32
C LEU A 313 5.77 8.54 22.71
N PRO A 314 4.60 8.93 23.25
CA PRO A 314 3.32 8.61 22.63
C PRO A 314 3.30 8.95 21.13
N GLY A 315 2.77 8.03 20.32
CA GLY A 315 2.75 8.14 18.85
C GLY A 315 3.96 7.49 18.15
N ASP A 316 5.01 7.09 18.86
CA ASP A 316 6.12 6.33 18.26
C ASP A 316 5.63 4.97 17.74
N LEU A 317 6.16 4.50 16.61
CA LEU A 317 5.87 3.17 16.08
C LEU A 317 6.83 2.14 16.69
N LEU A 318 6.25 1.06 17.18
CA LEU A 318 6.98 -0.12 17.69
C LEU A 318 7.01 -1.19 16.59
N PHE A 319 8.14 -1.91 16.49
CA PHE A 319 8.31 -2.97 15.47
C PHE A 319 8.73 -4.28 16.11
N PHE A 320 8.12 -5.35 15.65
CA PHE A 320 8.25 -6.68 16.19
C PHE A 320 8.66 -7.68 15.10
N SER A 321 9.40 -8.73 15.51
CA SER A 321 9.85 -9.78 14.60
C SER A 321 9.62 -11.16 15.23
N ALA A 322 8.87 -12.02 14.55
CA ALA A 322 8.65 -13.40 14.96
C ALA A 322 9.93 -14.25 14.94
N ALA A 323 10.90 -13.91 14.09
CA ALA A 323 12.23 -14.48 14.14
C ALA A 323 13.00 -13.80 15.30
N LYS A 324 13.48 -14.55 16.29
CA LYS A 324 14.27 -14.08 17.45
C LYS A 324 15.61 -13.40 17.06
N ARG A 325 15.65 -12.64 15.97
CA ARG A 325 16.80 -11.89 15.50
C ARG A 325 16.74 -10.47 16.05
N ARG A 326 17.86 -10.04 16.57
CA ARG A 326 18.05 -8.81 17.34
C ARG A 326 18.12 -7.58 16.42
N GLY A 327 17.39 -6.51 16.77
CA GLY A 327 17.38 -5.23 16.07
C GLY A 327 16.57 -5.19 14.77
N ILE A 328 16.15 -3.98 14.34
CA ILE A 328 15.38 -3.74 13.10
C ILE A 328 16.12 -4.28 11.86
N ASN A 329 17.43 -4.14 11.83
CA ASN A 329 18.29 -4.56 10.72
C ASN A 329 18.63 -6.06 10.73
N GLY A 330 18.41 -6.76 11.83
CA GLY A 330 18.81 -8.16 12.05
C GLY A 330 17.70 -9.19 11.82
N GLY A 331 16.45 -8.78 11.66
CA GLY A 331 15.29 -9.65 11.46
C GLY A 331 14.23 -9.04 10.56
N ARG A 332 13.41 -9.90 9.93
CA ARG A 332 12.26 -9.43 9.14
C ARG A 332 11.19 -8.92 10.11
N VAL A 333 10.96 -7.61 10.12
CA VAL A 333 9.82 -7.00 10.82
C VAL A 333 8.53 -7.57 10.25
N SER A 334 7.68 -8.11 11.13
CA SER A 334 6.42 -8.76 10.77
C SER A 334 5.20 -8.13 11.43
N HIS A 335 5.40 -7.24 12.43
CA HIS A 335 4.30 -6.60 13.15
C HIS A 335 4.69 -5.18 13.60
N THR A 336 3.68 -4.32 13.82
CA THR A 336 3.86 -2.94 14.29
C THR A 336 2.71 -2.53 15.20
N ALA A 337 2.97 -1.55 16.06
CA ALA A 337 2.01 -0.95 17.00
C ALA A 337 2.32 0.53 17.20
N ILE A 338 1.41 1.29 17.82
CA ILE A 338 1.61 2.69 18.23
C ILE A 338 1.80 2.73 19.74
N TYR A 339 2.90 3.30 20.20
CA TYR A 339 3.17 3.49 21.62
C TYR A 339 2.26 4.57 22.23
N MET A 340 1.70 4.29 23.39
CA MET A 340 0.76 5.18 24.08
C MET A 340 1.36 5.92 25.27
N GLY A 341 2.51 5.46 25.78
CA GLY A 341 3.13 5.92 27.03
C GLY A 341 3.08 4.85 28.12
N ASN A 342 3.89 5.00 29.15
CA ASN A 342 3.90 4.16 30.35
C ASN A 342 4.00 2.64 30.07
N GLY A 343 4.65 2.25 28.97
CA GLY A 343 4.78 0.85 28.56
C GLY A 343 3.57 0.27 27.83
N GLU A 344 2.53 1.05 27.60
CA GLU A 344 1.36 0.64 26.83
C GLU A 344 1.50 0.95 25.34
N PHE A 345 0.88 0.12 24.50
CA PHE A 345 0.78 0.29 23.06
C PHE A 345 -0.56 -0.23 22.51
N ILE A 346 -1.04 0.41 21.45
CA ILE A 346 -2.24 0.00 20.74
C ILE A 346 -1.86 -0.70 19.43
N GLN A 347 -2.48 -1.84 19.15
CA GLN A 347 -2.12 -2.71 18.02
C GLN A 347 -3.33 -3.43 17.45
N SER A 348 -3.23 -3.89 16.19
CA SER A 348 -4.16 -4.86 15.62
C SER A 348 -3.54 -6.26 15.67
N ALA A 349 -4.03 -7.10 16.58
CA ALA A 349 -3.62 -8.49 16.80
C ALA A 349 -4.83 -9.30 17.27
N GLY A 350 -5.46 -10.03 16.34
CA GLY A 350 -6.80 -10.61 16.46
C GLY A 350 -7.90 -9.56 16.32
N MET A 351 -7.78 -8.46 17.03
CA MET A 351 -8.55 -7.22 16.91
C MET A 351 -7.66 -6.04 17.35
N VAL A 352 -8.12 -4.81 17.11
CA VAL A 352 -7.47 -3.63 17.68
C VAL A 352 -7.68 -3.62 19.19
N LYS A 353 -6.58 -3.59 19.93
CA LYS A 353 -6.56 -3.65 21.41
C LYS A 353 -5.39 -2.88 21.99
N ILE A 354 -5.49 -2.49 23.26
CA ILE A 354 -4.41 -1.94 24.06
C ILE A 354 -3.70 -3.08 24.77
N SER A 355 -2.38 -3.10 24.67
CA SER A 355 -1.50 -4.09 25.29
C SER A 355 -0.36 -3.37 26.05
N SER A 356 0.32 -4.08 26.94
CA SER A 356 1.47 -3.56 27.67
C SER A 356 2.71 -4.39 27.41
N MET A 357 3.88 -3.71 27.41
CA MET A 357 5.19 -4.36 27.41
C MET A 357 5.68 -4.71 28.82
N LEU A 358 4.96 -4.29 29.86
CA LEU A 358 5.32 -4.50 31.25
C LEU A 358 4.74 -5.81 31.78
N PRO A 359 5.54 -6.79 32.24
CA PRO A 359 5.06 -8.08 32.73
C PRO A 359 4.11 -7.98 33.91
N THR A 360 4.15 -6.87 34.67
CA THR A 360 3.28 -6.63 35.81
C THR A 360 1.92 -6.02 35.48
N ALA A 361 1.73 -5.58 34.23
CA ALA A 361 0.49 -4.96 33.79
C ALA A 361 -0.60 -6.02 33.50
N PRO A 362 -1.89 -5.75 33.82
CA PRO A 362 -2.99 -6.68 33.55
C PRO A 362 -3.18 -7.02 32.07
N ASN A 363 -2.81 -6.10 31.18
CA ASN A 363 -2.89 -6.23 29.73
C ASN A 363 -1.53 -6.56 29.08
N TYR A 364 -0.60 -7.19 29.85
CA TYR A 364 0.69 -7.62 29.30
C TYR A 364 0.51 -8.56 28.11
N ASP A 365 1.18 -8.25 27.00
CA ASP A 365 1.20 -9.11 25.81
C ASP A 365 2.47 -9.98 25.82
N GLY A 366 2.42 -11.09 26.52
CA GLY A 366 3.54 -12.03 26.65
C GLY A 366 3.96 -12.71 25.35
N ALA A 367 3.10 -12.69 24.33
CA ALA A 367 3.43 -13.22 23.00
C ALA A 367 4.17 -12.19 22.14
N GLN A 368 3.70 -10.93 22.16
CA GLN A 368 4.21 -9.89 21.27
C GLN A 368 5.40 -9.11 21.90
N SER A 369 5.30 -8.71 23.17
CA SER A 369 6.30 -7.85 23.81
C SER A 369 7.73 -8.39 23.76
N PRO A 370 7.99 -9.71 23.95
CA PRO A 370 9.35 -10.26 23.85
C PRO A 370 9.94 -10.25 22.44
N THR A 371 9.12 -9.99 21.41
CA THR A 371 9.53 -9.96 20.00
C THR A 371 9.79 -8.55 19.48
N LEU A 372 9.71 -7.51 20.34
CA LEU A 372 10.05 -6.14 20.01
C LEU A 372 11.52 -6.06 19.54
N VAL A 373 11.79 -5.39 18.43
CA VAL A 373 13.13 -5.28 17.82
C VAL A 373 13.57 -3.85 17.57
N GLY A 374 12.69 -2.87 17.75
CA GLY A 374 13.02 -1.45 17.60
C GLY A 374 11.81 -0.55 17.52
N ALA A 375 12.07 0.75 17.42
CA ALA A 375 11.04 1.77 17.33
C ALA A 375 11.45 2.93 16.41
N ARG A 376 10.45 3.66 15.89
CA ARG A 376 10.63 4.84 15.05
C ARG A 376 9.73 5.99 15.46
N ARG A 377 10.29 7.20 15.47
CA ARG A 377 9.54 8.45 15.67
C ARG A 377 9.17 9.02 14.31
N ILE A 378 7.86 9.08 14.03
CA ILE A 378 7.31 9.53 12.74
C ILE A 378 6.94 11.01 12.81
N LEU A 379 6.37 11.46 13.91
CA LEU A 379 5.76 12.79 14.03
C LEU A 379 6.75 13.95 13.85
N THR A 380 8.03 13.75 14.16
CA THR A 380 9.08 14.76 13.95
C THR A 380 9.62 14.83 12.52
N GLU A 381 9.23 13.87 11.67
CA GLU A 381 9.75 13.68 10.33
C GLU A 381 8.70 13.95 9.23
N ILE A 382 7.54 14.50 9.61
CA ILE A 382 6.47 14.84 8.67
C ILE A 382 6.99 15.88 7.66
N GLY A 383 6.78 15.60 6.36
CA GLY A 383 7.28 16.40 5.23
C GLY A 383 8.49 15.78 4.52
N LYS A 384 9.06 14.69 5.05
CA LYS A 384 10.04 13.89 4.30
C LYS A 384 9.34 13.04 3.22
N PRO A 385 10.05 12.61 2.17
CA PRO A 385 9.44 11.91 1.03
C PRO A 385 8.57 10.72 1.40
N GLU A 386 8.96 9.95 2.44
CA GLU A 386 8.24 8.75 2.87
C GLU A 386 7.18 9.02 3.96
N ILE A 387 7.08 10.28 4.46
CA ILE A 387 6.13 10.71 5.49
C ILE A 387 5.46 11.99 5.01
N THR A 388 4.61 11.85 3.99
CA THR A 388 4.10 12.97 3.22
C THR A 388 2.76 13.45 3.76
N ARG A 389 2.57 14.77 3.86
CA ARG A 389 1.24 15.35 4.08
C ARG A 389 0.38 15.14 2.83
N ILE A 390 -0.89 14.81 3.02
CA ILE A 390 -1.85 14.71 1.91
C ILE A 390 -1.91 16.01 1.11
N GLU A 391 -1.86 17.17 1.79
CA GLU A 391 -1.82 18.51 1.16
C GLU A 391 -0.63 18.70 0.20
N GLN A 392 0.50 18.04 0.47
CA GLN A 392 1.74 18.15 -0.31
C GLN A 392 1.91 17.02 -1.31
N HIS A 393 1.02 16.04 -1.28
CA HIS A 393 1.12 14.87 -2.12
C HIS A 393 0.57 15.15 -3.53
N ASP A 394 1.40 14.97 -4.56
CA ASP A 394 1.09 15.35 -5.95
C ASP A 394 -0.21 14.72 -6.50
N TRP A 395 -0.60 13.55 -6.00
CA TRP A 395 -1.78 12.86 -6.52
C TRP A 395 -3.09 13.30 -5.87
N TYR A 396 -3.07 13.77 -4.60
CA TYR A 396 -4.29 14.22 -3.92
C TYR A 396 -4.76 15.62 -4.35
N GLY A 397 -3.88 16.38 -5.00
CA GLY A 397 -4.16 17.73 -5.50
C GLY A 397 -3.85 18.80 -4.47
N LYS A 398 -3.28 19.89 -4.97
CA LYS A 398 -3.01 21.13 -4.22
C LYS A 398 -4.26 22.01 -4.34
N ASN A 399 -5.10 22.03 -3.34
CA ASN A 399 -6.29 22.91 -3.26
C ASN A 399 -6.09 24.02 -2.27
#